data_b572952d74fa3cdf4f1dfc4e3dbc7eba
#
_entry.id   b572952d74fa3cdf4f1dfc4e3dbc7eba
#
_cell.length_a   1.000
_cell.length_b   1.000
_cell.length_c   1.000
_cell.angle_alpha   90.00
_cell.angle_beta   90.00
_cell.angle_gamma   90.00
#
_symmetry.space_group_name_H-M   'P 1'
#
loop_
_entity.id
_entity.type
_entity.pdbx_description
1 polymer ?
#
loop_
_entity_poly.entity_id
_entity_poly.type
_entity_poly.pdbx_seq_one_letter_code
_entity_poly.pdbx_strand_id
1 'polypeptide(L)'
;MSRGLGDVYKRQNYDFLMKFYTVTSITSLTTQIMRPEEFLAKDLSLEKNADSPQILIFHTHSQEGFMDTVEGDTSTTIVGVGDYLTDILTNTYGYNVYHDTSVYDYIDGKLDRSKAYTYAEENVTKILKENPSIEVVIDLHRDGVPDTTRLVTEENGVTMSKVMFFNGISYSKAKGDIGYLYNANRDDNLAMSLQMYLLGEAYYPGLLRNIYINAYRYCLHMKGRSMLIEAGAQTNTSTEVKNAMIPVADMLDRLLRGEKAYTQ
;
A
#
# COMPACT_ATOMS: atom_id res chain seq x y z
N MET A 1 12.77 -26.21 2.28
CA MET A 1 14.18 -25.94 2.60
C MET A 1 14.22 -25.02 3.81
N SER A 2 14.82 -25.45 4.89
CA SER A 2 15.03 -24.64 6.10
C SER A 2 15.88 -23.41 5.74
N ARG A 3 15.26 -22.24 5.69
CA ARG A 3 15.99 -20.97 5.62
C ARG A 3 16.61 -20.76 7.00
N GLY A 4 17.92 -21.03 7.11
CA GLY A 4 18.62 -21.07 8.38
C GLY A 4 18.73 -19.69 9.07
N LEU A 5 19.14 -19.70 10.34
CA LEU A 5 19.45 -18.52 11.18
C LEU A 5 20.19 -17.38 10.44
N GLY A 6 20.99 -17.67 9.42
CA GLY A 6 21.67 -16.68 8.59
C GLY A 6 20.75 -15.77 7.76
N ASP A 7 19.54 -16.23 7.41
CA ASP A 7 18.58 -15.43 6.64
C ASP A 7 17.80 -14.47 7.55
N VAL A 8 17.54 -14.84 8.79
CA VAL A 8 16.94 -13.95 9.80
C VAL A 8 17.88 -12.79 10.11
N TYR A 9 19.18 -13.08 10.29
CA TYR A 9 20.19 -12.05 10.57
C TYR A 9 20.34 -11.04 9.41
N LYS A 10 20.27 -11.50 8.16
CA LYS A 10 20.31 -10.63 6.99
C LYS A 10 19.11 -9.69 6.92
N ARG A 11 17.93 -10.14 7.33
CA ARG A 11 16.69 -9.34 7.28
C ARG A 11 16.65 -8.24 8.34
N GLN A 12 17.51 -8.30 9.35
CA GLN A 12 17.71 -7.24 10.33
C GLN A 12 18.84 -6.27 9.93
N ASN A 13 19.62 -6.62 8.92
CA ASN A 13 20.73 -5.80 8.46
C ASN A 13 20.25 -4.69 7.52
N TYR A 14 20.49 -3.43 7.91
CA TYR A 14 20.11 -2.24 7.15
C TYR A 14 20.60 -2.29 5.70
N ASP A 15 21.89 -2.56 5.47
CA ASP A 15 22.48 -2.55 4.13
C ASP A 15 21.89 -3.64 3.22
N PHE A 16 21.55 -4.79 3.81
CA PHE A 16 20.86 -5.84 3.07
C PHE A 16 19.45 -5.43 2.68
N LEU A 17 18.69 -4.85 3.61
CA LEU A 17 17.31 -4.45 3.37
C LEU A 17 17.21 -3.27 2.40
N MET A 18 18.20 -2.36 2.39
CA MET A 18 18.17 -1.23 1.46
C MET A 18 18.15 -1.64 -0.02
N LYS A 19 18.46 -2.89 -0.35
CA LYS A 19 18.31 -3.44 -1.71
C LYS A 19 16.85 -3.58 -2.14
N PHE A 20 15.92 -3.62 -1.20
CA PHE A 20 14.49 -3.72 -1.43
C PHE A 20 13.77 -2.37 -1.43
N TYR A 21 14.53 -1.28 -1.32
CA TYR A 21 13.98 0.06 -1.31
C TYR A 21 14.46 0.88 -2.52
N THR A 22 13.54 1.64 -3.09
CA THR A 22 13.82 2.71 -4.06
C THR A 22 13.55 4.04 -3.39
N VAL A 23 14.60 4.83 -3.16
CA VAL A 23 14.50 6.10 -2.43
C VAL A 23 14.67 7.26 -3.39
N THR A 24 13.72 8.21 -3.37
CA THR A 24 13.80 9.40 -4.23
C THR A 24 14.99 10.29 -3.88
N SER A 25 15.47 11.07 -4.86
CA SER A 25 16.64 11.94 -4.68
C SER A 25 16.44 13.03 -3.63
N ILE A 26 15.20 13.40 -3.33
CA ILE A 26 14.86 14.49 -2.39
C ILE A 26 14.81 14.04 -0.93
N THR A 27 14.82 12.72 -0.66
CA THR A 27 14.80 12.17 0.70
C THR A 27 15.91 11.14 0.92
N SER A 28 16.02 10.61 2.13
CA SER A 28 16.89 9.50 2.48
C SER A 28 16.26 8.64 3.55
N LEU A 29 16.42 7.33 3.45
CA LEU A 29 16.02 6.37 4.47
C LEU A 29 17.25 6.03 5.31
N THR A 30 17.52 6.86 6.33
CA THR A 30 18.70 6.70 7.19
C THR A 30 18.53 5.57 8.20
N THR A 31 19.62 5.12 8.86
CA THR A 31 19.57 4.14 9.95
C THR A 31 18.78 4.63 11.18
N GLN A 32 18.58 5.93 11.32
CA GLN A 32 17.74 6.53 12.38
C GLN A 32 16.24 6.39 12.04
N ILE A 33 15.88 6.39 10.75
CA ILE A 33 14.50 6.23 10.28
C ILE A 33 14.17 4.76 10.08
N MET A 34 15.07 4.01 9.41
CA MET A 34 14.90 2.59 9.13
C MET A 34 15.53 1.76 10.24
N ARG A 35 14.71 1.19 11.09
CA ARG A 35 15.09 0.36 12.24
C ARG A 35 14.50 -1.05 12.07
N PRO A 36 15.16 -1.92 11.30
CA PRO A 36 14.59 -3.21 10.89
C PRO A 36 14.14 -4.09 12.06
N GLU A 37 14.95 -4.17 13.13
CA GLU A 37 14.64 -4.99 14.30
C GLU A 37 13.33 -4.54 14.97
N GLU A 38 13.16 -3.22 15.17
CA GLU A 38 11.94 -2.65 15.72
C GLU A 38 10.74 -2.88 14.81
N PHE A 39 10.92 -2.67 13.50
CA PHE A 39 9.83 -2.82 12.52
C PHE A 39 9.37 -4.27 12.38
N LEU A 40 10.30 -5.22 12.42
CA LEU A 40 9.95 -6.64 12.41
C LEU A 40 9.35 -7.12 13.73
N ALA A 41 9.69 -6.50 14.85
CA ALA A 41 9.12 -6.82 16.16
C ALA A 41 7.69 -6.29 16.34
N LYS A 42 7.28 -5.24 15.58
CA LYS A 42 5.94 -4.66 15.73
C LYS A 42 4.84 -5.69 15.51
N ASP A 43 3.89 -5.70 16.43
CA ASP A 43 2.64 -6.44 16.27
C ASP A 43 1.66 -5.60 15.45
N LEU A 44 1.33 -6.09 14.26
CA LEU A 44 0.37 -5.49 13.34
C LEU A 44 -0.91 -6.33 13.25
N SER A 45 -1.08 -7.30 14.14
CA SER A 45 -2.27 -8.13 14.17
C SER A 45 -3.52 -7.31 14.50
N LEU A 46 -4.66 -7.80 14.03
CA LEU A 46 -5.97 -7.22 14.21
C LEU A 46 -6.96 -8.33 14.53
N GLU A 47 -7.70 -8.21 15.62
CA GLU A 47 -8.81 -9.10 15.90
C GLU A 47 -9.98 -8.78 14.95
N LYS A 48 -10.45 -9.81 14.23
CA LYS A 48 -11.53 -9.63 13.25
C LYS A 48 -12.84 -9.28 13.93
N ASN A 49 -13.50 -8.26 13.42
CA ASN A 49 -14.84 -7.86 13.80
C ASN A 49 -15.67 -7.59 12.55
N ALA A 50 -16.64 -8.45 12.26
CA ALA A 50 -17.51 -8.31 11.10
C ALA A 50 -18.63 -7.26 11.31
N ASP A 51 -18.91 -6.86 12.55
CA ASP A 51 -20.04 -5.97 12.89
C ASP A 51 -19.75 -4.50 12.60
N SER A 52 -18.47 -4.12 12.45
CA SER A 52 -18.08 -2.74 12.18
C SER A 52 -16.87 -2.66 11.25
N PRO A 53 -16.76 -1.59 10.42
CA PRO A 53 -15.64 -1.44 9.49
C PRO A 53 -14.30 -1.44 10.22
N GLN A 54 -13.36 -2.24 9.71
CA GLN A 54 -12.00 -2.36 10.24
C GLN A 54 -10.94 -1.89 9.25
N ILE A 55 -11.26 -1.95 7.96
CA ILE A 55 -10.37 -1.56 6.86
C ILE A 55 -11.08 -0.47 6.06
N LEU A 56 -10.38 0.62 5.78
CA LEU A 56 -10.78 1.64 4.81
C LEU A 56 -9.92 1.50 3.56
N ILE A 57 -10.57 1.40 2.40
CA ILE A 57 -9.94 1.55 1.09
C ILE A 57 -10.46 2.85 0.49
N PHE A 58 -9.58 3.68 -0.04
CA PHE A 58 -9.92 4.91 -0.75
C PHE A 58 -8.92 5.18 -1.88
N HIS A 59 -9.17 6.20 -2.69
CA HIS A 59 -8.38 6.53 -3.87
C HIS A 59 -8.15 8.04 -3.94
N THR A 60 -6.99 8.53 -3.51
CA THR A 60 -6.67 9.95 -3.68
C THR A 60 -6.72 10.37 -5.16
N HIS A 61 -6.41 9.43 -6.07
CA HIS A 61 -6.52 9.62 -7.51
C HIS A 61 -7.54 8.64 -8.14
N SER A 62 -8.83 8.88 -7.91
CA SER A 62 -9.91 8.01 -8.35
C SER A 62 -10.06 7.91 -9.88
N GLN A 63 -9.52 8.87 -10.64
CA GLN A 63 -9.58 8.89 -12.11
C GLN A 63 -8.45 8.07 -12.77
N GLU A 64 -7.69 7.30 -12.00
CA GLU A 64 -6.65 6.44 -12.56
C GLU A 64 -7.24 5.25 -13.31
N GLY A 65 -6.97 5.21 -14.62
CA GLY A 65 -7.40 4.15 -15.53
C GLY A 65 -6.23 3.30 -16.01
N PHE A 66 -6.57 2.26 -16.74
CA PHE A 66 -5.69 1.26 -17.35
C PHE A 66 -5.81 1.29 -18.88
N MET A 67 -5.03 0.47 -19.59
CA MET A 67 -5.05 0.46 -21.04
C MET A 67 -6.40 0.00 -21.64
N ASP A 68 -7.23 -0.70 -20.87
CA ASP A 68 -8.55 -1.21 -21.24
C ASP A 68 -9.69 -0.46 -20.55
N THR A 69 -9.41 0.69 -19.92
CA THR A 69 -10.45 1.51 -19.26
C THR A 69 -11.47 2.02 -20.28
N VAL A 70 -12.73 1.82 -19.95
CA VAL A 70 -13.88 2.32 -20.73
C VAL A 70 -14.36 3.62 -20.11
N GLU A 71 -14.49 4.67 -20.92
CA GLU A 71 -14.94 5.99 -20.45
C GLU A 71 -16.33 5.89 -19.80
N GLY A 72 -16.45 6.43 -18.59
CA GLY A 72 -17.69 6.41 -17.80
C GLY A 72 -17.93 5.10 -17.03
N ASP A 73 -17.11 4.07 -17.21
CA ASP A 73 -17.20 2.80 -16.47
C ASP A 73 -16.12 2.70 -15.40
N THR A 74 -16.45 3.09 -14.16
CA THR A 74 -15.55 3.05 -13.02
C THR A 74 -15.09 1.63 -12.66
N SER A 75 -15.83 0.58 -13.07
CA SER A 75 -15.43 -0.80 -12.82
C SER A 75 -14.15 -1.22 -13.55
N THR A 76 -13.74 -0.44 -14.55
CA THR A 76 -12.52 -0.63 -15.36
C THR A 76 -11.36 0.29 -14.90
N THR A 77 -11.54 1.02 -13.81
CA THR A 77 -10.55 1.93 -13.23
C THR A 77 -9.99 1.38 -11.92
N ILE A 78 -9.16 2.18 -11.25
CA ILE A 78 -8.63 1.85 -9.91
C ILE A 78 -9.75 1.67 -8.88
N VAL A 79 -10.89 2.36 -9.03
CA VAL A 79 -12.07 2.19 -8.17
C VAL A 79 -12.61 0.77 -8.28
N GLY A 80 -12.76 0.24 -9.51
CA GLY A 80 -13.18 -1.15 -9.72
C GLY A 80 -12.17 -2.20 -9.24
N VAL A 81 -10.88 -1.84 -9.13
CA VAL A 81 -9.88 -2.67 -8.45
C VAL A 81 -10.09 -2.65 -6.93
N GLY A 82 -10.43 -1.48 -6.37
CA GLY A 82 -10.81 -1.33 -4.96
C GLY A 82 -12.07 -2.11 -4.59
N ASP A 83 -13.11 -2.11 -5.46
CA ASP A 83 -14.29 -2.96 -5.29
C ASP A 83 -13.92 -4.44 -5.21
N TYR A 84 -13.04 -4.90 -6.12
CA TYR A 84 -12.61 -6.29 -6.16
C TYR A 84 -11.79 -6.69 -4.92
N LEU A 85 -10.88 -5.82 -4.47
CA LEU A 85 -10.12 -6.05 -3.23
C LEU A 85 -11.06 -6.09 -2.01
N THR A 86 -12.05 -5.20 -1.96
CA THR A 86 -13.09 -5.17 -0.93
C THR A 86 -13.86 -6.49 -0.89
N ASP A 87 -14.29 -6.99 -2.05
CA ASP A 87 -15.01 -8.26 -2.17
C ASP A 87 -14.18 -9.44 -1.62
N ILE A 88 -12.90 -9.53 -1.99
CA ILE A 88 -12.02 -10.59 -1.49
C ILE A 88 -11.85 -10.49 0.02
N LEU A 89 -11.52 -9.30 0.54
CA LEU A 89 -11.30 -9.10 1.98
C LEU A 89 -12.56 -9.41 2.79
N THR A 90 -13.74 -9.09 2.25
CA THR A 90 -15.01 -9.32 2.92
C THR A 90 -15.47 -10.78 2.80
N ASN A 91 -15.56 -11.30 1.57
CA ASN A 91 -16.21 -12.60 1.33
C ASN A 91 -15.27 -13.79 1.53
N THR A 92 -13.96 -13.61 1.30
CA THR A 92 -12.97 -14.67 1.49
C THR A 92 -12.35 -14.65 2.88
N TYR A 93 -12.00 -13.45 3.37
CA TYR A 93 -11.27 -13.30 4.62
C TYR A 93 -12.12 -12.83 5.82
N GLY A 94 -13.36 -12.37 5.60
CA GLY A 94 -14.30 -12.02 6.66
C GLY A 94 -14.02 -10.69 7.37
N TYR A 95 -13.32 -9.75 6.72
CA TYR A 95 -13.17 -8.39 7.22
C TYR A 95 -14.38 -7.53 6.85
N ASN A 96 -14.77 -6.59 7.72
CA ASN A 96 -15.69 -5.53 7.36
C ASN A 96 -14.88 -4.37 6.75
N VAL A 97 -15.08 -4.10 5.46
CA VAL A 97 -14.33 -3.11 4.69
C VAL A 97 -15.24 -1.94 4.32
N TYR A 98 -14.80 -0.73 4.59
CA TYR A 98 -15.39 0.50 4.09
C TYR A 98 -14.64 0.91 2.82
N HIS A 99 -15.28 0.81 1.66
CA HIS A 99 -14.70 1.31 0.41
C HIS A 99 -15.25 2.69 0.11
N ASP A 100 -14.40 3.70 0.20
CA ASP A 100 -14.72 5.08 -0.15
C ASP A 100 -14.43 5.33 -1.63
N THR A 101 -15.48 5.53 -2.40
CA THR A 101 -15.43 5.81 -3.85
C THR A 101 -15.55 7.30 -4.18
N SER A 102 -15.34 8.16 -3.20
CA SER A 102 -15.36 9.62 -3.40
C SER A 102 -14.29 10.07 -4.38
N VAL A 103 -14.58 11.14 -5.10
CA VAL A 103 -13.67 11.71 -6.11
C VAL A 103 -12.92 12.90 -5.52
N TYR A 104 -11.60 12.82 -5.47
CA TYR A 104 -10.74 13.85 -4.88
C TYR A 104 -9.89 14.61 -5.91
N ASP A 105 -9.71 14.04 -7.10
CA ASP A 105 -8.83 14.54 -8.14
C ASP A 105 -9.56 15.10 -9.37
N TYR A 106 -10.89 15.17 -9.33
CA TYR A 106 -11.70 15.77 -10.40
C TYR A 106 -12.59 16.88 -9.83
N ILE A 107 -12.18 18.12 -10.05
CA ILE A 107 -12.73 19.32 -9.40
C ILE A 107 -13.22 20.29 -10.47
N ASP A 108 -14.47 20.79 -10.31
CA ASP A 108 -15.08 21.74 -11.24
C ASP A 108 -15.02 21.30 -12.73
N GLY A 109 -15.20 20.00 -12.96
CA GLY A 109 -15.18 19.42 -14.30
C GLY A 109 -13.79 19.25 -14.90
N LYS A 110 -12.71 19.31 -14.09
CA LYS A 110 -11.33 19.15 -14.54
C LYS A 110 -10.54 18.24 -13.60
N LEU A 111 -9.63 17.47 -14.21
CA LEU A 111 -8.64 16.70 -13.46
C LEU A 111 -7.65 17.67 -12.79
N ASP A 112 -7.63 17.71 -11.46
CA ASP A 112 -6.70 18.49 -10.65
C ASP A 112 -6.14 17.64 -9.51
N ARG A 113 -4.94 17.10 -9.68
CA ARG A 113 -4.25 16.29 -8.68
C ARG A 113 -3.53 17.11 -7.61
N SER A 114 -3.42 18.44 -7.79
CA SER A 114 -2.61 19.30 -6.90
C SER A 114 -3.17 19.37 -5.47
N LYS A 115 -4.50 19.27 -5.33
CA LYS A 115 -5.22 19.33 -4.05
C LYS A 115 -5.85 18.01 -3.62
N ALA A 116 -5.72 16.96 -4.42
CA ALA A 116 -6.38 15.68 -4.18
C ALA A 116 -6.08 15.14 -2.78
N TYR A 117 -4.82 15.17 -2.33
CA TYR A 117 -4.44 14.77 -0.97
C TYR A 117 -5.08 15.63 0.13
N THR A 118 -5.30 16.92 -0.08
CA THR A 118 -5.98 17.79 0.90
C THR A 118 -7.44 17.39 1.05
N TYR A 119 -8.15 17.19 -0.06
CA TYR A 119 -9.57 16.78 -0.02
C TYR A 119 -9.74 15.35 0.51
N ALA A 120 -8.85 14.43 0.13
CA ALA A 120 -8.83 13.08 0.67
C ALA A 120 -8.58 13.09 2.19
N GLU A 121 -7.61 13.89 2.68
CA GLU A 121 -7.32 14.05 4.11
C GLU A 121 -8.54 14.52 4.90
N GLU A 122 -9.26 15.52 4.38
CA GLU A 122 -10.48 16.05 5.03
C GLU A 122 -11.57 14.98 5.13
N ASN A 123 -11.88 14.27 4.04
CA ASN A 123 -12.94 13.27 4.03
C ASN A 123 -12.55 12.00 4.79
N VAL A 124 -11.33 11.49 4.62
CA VAL A 124 -10.83 10.33 5.36
C VAL A 124 -10.84 10.60 6.86
N THR A 125 -10.44 11.80 7.29
CA THR A 125 -10.53 12.20 8.72
C THR A 125 -11.96 12.10 9.24
N LYS A 126 -12.97 12.53 8.44
CA LYS A 126 -14.37 12.42 8.79
C LYS A 126 -14.82 10.97 8.88
N ILE A 127 -14.50 10.15 7.86
CA ILE A 127 -14.82 8.72 7.84
C ILE A 127 -14.25 8.01 9.07
N LEU A 128 -12.99 8.25 9.41
CA LEU A 128 -12.34 7.65 10.58
C LEU A 128 -12.94 8.11 11.91
N LYS A 129 -13.44 9.34 11.99
CA LYS A 129 -14.16 9.84 13.17
C LYS A 129 -15.52 9.19 13.32
N GLU A 130 -16.23 8.97 12.21
CA GLU A 130 -17.57 8.33 12.19
C GLU A 130 -17.46 6.80 12.38
N ASN A 131 -16.31 6.20 12.01
CA ASN A 131 -16.04 4.77 12.10
C ASN A 131 -14.74 4.50 12.89
N PRO A 132 -14.74 4.68 14.22
CA PRO A 132 -13.55 4.56 15.06
C PRO A 132 -12.95 3.15 15.10
N SER A 133 -13.70 2.14 14.68
CA SER A 133 -13.26 0.74 14.53
C SER A 133 -12.30 0.51 13.35
N ILE A 134 -12.18 1.45 12.42
CA ILE A 134 -11.22 1.35 11.32
C ILE A 134 -9.81 1.49 11.87
N GLU A 135 -8.99 0.46 11.66
CA GLU A 135 -7.60 0.40 12.09
C GLU A 135 -6.61 0.29 10.93
N VAL A 136 -7.07 -0.11 9.76
CA VAL A 136 -6.26 -0.23 8.53
C VAL A 136 -6.76 0.77 7.50
N VAL A 137 -5.85 1.52 6.88
CA VAL A 137 -6.18 2.53 5.86
C VAL A 137 -5.33 2.29 4.62
N ILE A 138 -5.97 2.07 3.48
CA ILE A 138 -5.30 1.78 2.21
C ILE A 138 -5.68 2.86 1.20
N ASP A 139 -4.70 3.62 0.74
CA ASP A 139 -4.80 4.49 -0.44
C ASP A 139 -4.37 3.67 -1.66
N LEU A 140 -5.33 3.23 -2.47
CA LEU A 140 -5.08 2.32 -3.58
C LEU A 140 -4.97 3.10 -4.89
N HIS A 141 -3.82 2.99 -5.53
CA HIS A 141 -3.40 3.67 -6.76
C HIS A 141 -2.90 2.70 -7.83
N ARG A 142 -2.65 3.22 -9.00
CA ARG A 142 -1.78 2.63 -10.00
C ARG A 142 -0.61 3.59 -10.30
N ASP A 143 0.55 3.04 -10.60
CA ASP A 143 1.76 3.83 -10.93
C ASP A 143 1.68 4.47 -12.32
N GLY A 144 2.49 5.48 -12.56
CA GLY A 144 2.75 6.08 -13.87
C GLY A 144 4.12 5.69 -14.39
N VAL A 145 4.16 4.95 -15.51
CA VAL A 145 5.39 4.47 -16.13
C VAL A 145 5.46 4.89 -17.61
N PRO A 146 6.65 4.84 -18.27
CA PRO A 146 6.72 4.99 -19.72
C PRO A 146 5.82 3.98 -20.44
N ASP A 147 5.16 4.38 -21.54
CA ASP A 147 4.19 3.55 -22.27
C ASP A 147 4.77 2.22 -22.80
N THR A 148 6.09 2.14 -22.91
CA THR A 148 6.81 0.91 -23.30
C THR A 148 7.06 -0.05 -22.13
N THR A 149 6.72 0.33 -20.91
CA THR A 149 6.95 -0.48 -19.69
C THR A 149 5.71 -1.27 -19.35
N ARG A 150 5.86 -2.59 -19.25
CA ARG A 150 4.82 -3.51 -18.76
C ARG A 150 5.19 -4.04 -17.39
N LEU A 151 4.35 -3.79 -16.39
CA LEU A 151 4.54 -4.27 -15.02
C LEU A 151 3.73 -5.55 -14.80
N VAL A 152 4.23 -6.67 -15.31
CA VAL A 152 3.54 -7.96 -15.21
C VAL A 152 4.43 -9.04 -14.60
N THR A 153 3.79 -10.01 -13.97
CA THR A 153 4.35 -11.28 -13.51
C THR A 153 3.32 -12.38 -13.76
N GLU A 154 3.71 -13.61 -13.55
CA GLU A 154 2.81 -14.78 -13.71
C GLU A 154 2.90 -15.65 -12.46
N GLU A 155 1.77 -16.06 -11.94
CA GLU A 155 1.65 -17.02 -10.86
C GLU A 155 0.64 -18.11 -11.25
N ASN A 156 1.09 -19.38 -11.27
CA ASN A 156 0.25 -20.53 -11.64
C ASN A 156 -0.48 -20.40 -12.99
N GLY A 157 0.17 -19.78 -13.99
CA GLY A 157 -0.42 -19.55 -15.31
C GLY A 157 -1.39 -18.36 -15.39
N VAL A 158 -1.52 -17.58 -14.32
CA VAL A 158 -2.34 -16.36 -14.29
C VAL A 158 -1.44 -15.13 -14.38
N THR A 159 -1.59 -14.35 -15.44
CA THR A 159 -0.91 -13.07 -15.59
C THR A 159 -1.52 -12.04 -14.64
N MET A 160 -0.68 -11.35 -13.87
CA MET A 160 -1.08 -10.29 -12.97
C MET A 160 -0.11 -9.12 -13.00
N SER A 161 -0.55 -7.95 -12.57
CA SER A 161 0.32 -6.79 -12.48
C SER A 161 1.32 -6.94 -11.32
N LYS A 162 2.47 -6.26 -11.43
CA LYS A 162 3.35 -6.07 -10.26
C LYS A 162 2.78 -5.02 -9.34
N VAL A 163 3.07 -5.16 -8.05
CA VAL A 163 2.58 -4.26 -6.99
C VAL A 163 3.77 -3.61 -6.28
N MET A 164 3.59 -2.36 -5.84
CA MET A 164 4.58 -1.62 -5.08
C MET A 164 3.95 -0.99 -3.84
N PHE A 165 4.60 -1.13 -2.70
CA PHE A 165 4.24 -0.40 -1.49
C PHE A 165 4.99 0.92 -1.45
N PHE A 166 4.27 1.99 -1.17
CA PHE A 166 4.79 3.35 -1.19
C PHE A 166 4.73 3.95 0.21
N ASN A 167 5.82 4.59 0.66
CA ASN A 167 5.88 5.30 1.92
C ASN A 167 6.32 6.75 1.75
N GLY A 168 5.48 7.65 2.26
CA GLY A 168 5.85 9.03 2.50
C GLY A 168 6.34 9.19 3.94
N ILE A 169 7.62 9.58 4.11
CA ILE A 169 8.28 9.54 5.41
C ILE A 169 8.39 10.89 6.13
N SER A 170 7.78 11.94 5.58
CA SER A 170 7.81 13.31 6.15
C SER A 170 9.25 13.79 6.46
N TYR A 171 10.20 13.41 5.62
CA TYR A 171 11.62 13.73 5.77
C TYR A 171 12.25 14.10 4.44
N SER A 172 13.05 15.15 4.41
CA SER A 172 13.80 15.57 3.23
C SER A 172 15.28 15.77 3.51
N LYS A 173 16.14 15.52 2.51
CA LYS A 173 17.58 15.78 2.64
C LYS A 173 17.90 17.23 2.95
N ALA A 174 17.09 18.17 2.46
CA ALA A 174 17.34 19.59 2.59
C ALA A 174 16.96 20.15 3.96
N LYS A 175 15.96 19.57 4.64
CA LYS A 175 15.37 20.15 5.87
C LYS A 175 15.29 19.18 7.04
N GLY A 176 15.62 17.90 6.86
CA GLY A 176 15.32 16.88 7.86
C GLY A 176 13.81 16.58 7.93
N ASP A 177 13.28 16.40 9.15
CA ASP A 177 11.85 16.20 9.37
C ASP A 177 11.03 17.41 8.89
N ILE A 178 9.95 17.14 8.15
CA ILE A 178 9.05 18.17 7.60
C ILE A 178 7.94 18.41 8.62
N GLY A 179 8.15 19.38 9.53
CA GLY A 179 7.28 19.62 10.68
C GLY A 179 5.81 19.88 10.34
N TYR A 180 5.50 20.61 9.25
CA TYR A 180 4.13 20.88 8.82
C TYR A 180 3.44 19.65 8.17
N LEU A 181 4.19 18.59 7.89
CA LEU A 181 3.71 17.28 7.44
C LEU A 181 4.04 16.20 8.47
N TYR A 182 4.04 16.52 9.75
CA TYR A 182 4.37 15.56 10.80
C TYR A 182 3.53 14.28 10.67
N ASN A 183 4.19 13.12 10.77
CA ASN A 183 3.59 11.80 10.75
C ASN A 183 4.00 11.03 12.01
N ALA A 184 3.13 11.00 13.01
CA ALA A 184 3.36 10.23 14.24
C ALA A 184 3.39 8.71 13.99
N ASN A 185 2.82 8.26 12.88
CA ASN A 185 2.66 6.86 12.51
C ASN A 185 3.74 6.37 11.52
N ARG A 186 4.75 7.20 11.20
CA ARG A 186 5.80 6.87 10.21
C ARG A 186 6.43 5.50 10.42
N ASP A 187 6.78 5.19 11.65
CA ASP A 187 7.45 3.94 11.99
C ASP A 187 6.53 2.72 11.82
N ASP A 188 5.26 2.87 12.13
CA ASP A 188 4.26 1.82 11.95
C ASP A 188 3.96 1.59 10.47
N ASN A 189 3.87 2.67 9.66
CA ASN A 189 3.69 2.57 8.21
C ASN A 189 4.88 1.85 7.55
N LEU A 190 6.12 2.20 7.95
CA LEU A 190 7.33 1.54 7.47
C LEU A 190 7.39 0.07 7.89
N ALA A 191 6.99 -0.24 9.13
CA ALA A 191 6.91 -1.61 9.61
C ALA A 191 5.88 -2.44 8.82
N MET A 192 4.70 -1.87 8.54
CA MET A 192 3.66 -2.51 7.73
C MET A 192 4.17 -2.83 6.33
N SER A 193 4.77 -1.87 5.63
CA SER A 193 5.31 -2.07 4.29
C SER A 193 6.42 -3.12 4.26
N LEU A 194 7.32 -3.11 5.25
CA LEU A 194 8.40 -4.10 5.34
C LEU A 194 7.86 -5.50 5.58
N GLN A 195 6.94 -5.67 6.54
CA GLN A 195 6.37 -6.99 6.85
C GLN A 195 5.55 -7.53 5.67
N MET A 196 4.72 -6.69 5.01
CA MET A 196 4.01 -7.05 3.77
C MET A 196 4.96 -7.45 2.65
N TYR A 197 6.06 -6.70 2.47
CA TYR A 197 7.07 -7.03 1.46
C TYR A 197 7.69 -8.41 1.70
N LEU A 198 8.03 -8.72 2.94
CA LEU A 198 8.63 -10.02 3.30
C LEU A 198 7.64 -11.18 3.13
N LEU A 199 6.33 -10.96 3.40
CA LEU A 199 5.30 -11.93 3.08
C LEU A 199 5.20 -12.16 1.57
N GLY A 200 5.26 -11.09 0.76
CA GLY A 200 5.27 -11.19 -0.70
C GLY A 200 6.47 -11.98 -1.24
N GLU A 201 7.67 -11.71 -0.74
CA GLU A 201 8.87 -12.46 -1.13
C GLU A 201 8.80 -13.94 -0.72
N ALA A 202 8.10 -14.24 0.38
CA ALA A 202 7.97 -15.61 0.87
C ALA A 202 6.92 -16.43 0.12
N TYR A 203 5.77 -15.83 -0.21
CA TYR A 203 4.61 -16.54 -0.75
C TYR A 203 4.35 -16.26 -2.23
N TYR A 204 4.74 -15.07 -2.74
CA TYR A 204 4.49 -14.60 -4.11
C TYR A 204 5.75 -14.00 -4.74
N PRO A 205 6.85 -14.77 -4.88
CA PRO A 205 8.12 -14.26 -5.36
C PRO A 205 7.98 -13.65 -6.77
N GLY A 206 8.44 -12.41 -6.92
CA GLY A 206 8.37 -11.67 -8.19
C GLY A 206 7.11 -10.82 -8.39
N LEU A 207 6.12 -10.89 -7.47
CA LEU A 207 4.94 -10.02 -7.50
C LEU A 207 5.32 -8.57 -7.14
N LEU A 208 6.14 -8.40 -6.11
CA LEU A 208 6.43 -7.08 -5.57
C LEU A 208 7.61 -6.40 -6.27
N ARG A 209 7.45 -5.10 -6.48
CA ARG A 209 8.54 -4.16 -6.78
C ARG A 209 9.14 -3.67 -5.47
N ASN A 210 10.33 -3.07 -5.54
CA ASN A 210 10.93 -2.44 -4.37
C ASN A 210 9.98 -1.47 -3.69
N ILE A 211 10.00 -1.42 -2.36
CA ILE A 211 9.27 -0.43 -1.57
C ILE A 211 9.75 0.96 -1.95
N TYR A 212 8.84 1.85 -2.30
CA TYR A 212 9.17 3.21 -2.74
C TYR A 212 9.11 4.19 -1.57
N ILE A 213 10.14 5.01 -1.42
CA ILE A 213 10.26 6.00 -0.35
C ILE A 213 10.29 7.41 -0.94
N ASN A 214 9.38 8.26 -0.45
CA ASN A 214 9.31 9.66 -0.85
C ASN A 214 9.24 10.59 0.37
N ALA A 215 9.51 11.89 0.15
CA ALA A 215 9.72 12.87 1.21
C ALA A 215 8.43 13.33 1.92
N TYR A 216 7.29 13.37 1.23
CA TYR A 216 6.04 13.93 1.77
C TYR A 216 5.21 12.89 2.53
N ARG A 217 4.05 13.28 3.07
CA ARG A 217 3.25 12.49 4.01
C ARG A 217 2.21 11.57 3.36
N TYR A 218 1.56 12.01 2.26
CA TYR A 218 0.57 11.23 1.49
C TYR A 218 -0.54 10.63 2.37
N CYS A 219 -1.27 11.22 3.14
CA CYS A 219 -2.32 10.68 4.03
C CYS A 219 -1.91 9.48 4.95
N LEU A 220 -0.65 9.01 4.92
CA LEU A 220 -0.20 7.86 5.71
C LEU A 220 -0.17 8.11 7.22
N HIS A 221 -0.30 9.36 7.65
CA HIS A 221 -0.36 9.74 9.06
C HIS A 221 -1.71 9.42 9.73
N MET A 222 -2.71 8.99 8.96
CA MET A 222 -4.07 8.76 9.45
C MET A 222 -4.14 7.65 10.49
N LYS A 223 -3.40 6.56 10.29
CA LYS A 223 -3.34 5.41 11.19
C LYS A 223 -1.94 4.78 11.16
N GLY A 224 -1.60 4.00 12.18
CA GLY A 224 -0.37 3.21 12.19
C GLY A 224 -0.34 2.17 11.07
N ARG A 225 -1.47 1.50 10.85
CA ARG A 225 -1.64 0.55 9.73
C ARG A 225 -2.15 1.28 8.48
N SER A 226 -1.43 2.31 8.02
CA SER A 226 -1.71 2.98 6.74
C SER A 226 -0.71 2.59 5.68
N MET A 227 -1.19 2.36 4.47
CA MET A 227 -0.37 1.98 3.31
C MET A 227 -0.90 2.64 2.04
N LEU A 228 0.00 3.12 1.17
CA LEU A 228 -0.30 3.44 -0.21
C LEU A 228 0.20 2.28 -1.07
N ILE A 229 -0.67 1.77 -1.93
CA ILE A 229 -0.40 0.64 -2.82
C ILE A 229 -0.49 1.12 -4.27
N GLU A 230 0.60 0.94 -5.01
CA GLU A 230 0.64 1.12 -6.47
C GLU A 230 0.41 -0.24 -7.14
N ALA A 231 -0.80 -0.47 -7.63
CA ALA A 231 -1.22 -1.71 -8.27
C ALA A 231 -1.09 -1.61 -9.79
N GLY A 232 -0.01 -2.15 -10.35
CA GLY A 232 0.30 -2.03 -11.77
C GLY A 232 0.56 -0.58 -12.20
N ALA A 233 0.25 -0.29 -13.47
CA ALA A 233 0.40 1.02 -14.10
C ALA A 233 -0.64 1.21 -15.22
N GLN A 234 -0.68 2.41 -15.84
CA GLN A 234 -1.58 2.70 -16.98
C GLN A 234 -1.41 1.75 -18.17
N THR A 235 -0.30 1.05 -18.25
CA THR A 235 0.00 0.07 -19.31
C THR A 235 -0.50 -1.33 -19.01
N ASN A 236 -1.06 -1.59 -17.83
CA ASN A 236 -1.70 -2.85 -17.48
C ASN A 236 -3.18 -2.84 -17.88
N THR A 237 -3.78 -4.03 -18.00
CA THR A 237 -5.23 -4.17 -18.05
C THR A 237 -5.83 -4.18 -16.64
N SER A 238 -7.08 -3.76 -16.50
CA SER A 238 -7.83 -3.84 -15.24
C SER A 238 -7.89 -5.27 -14.69
N THR A 239 -7.97 -6.29 -15.58
CA THR A 239 -7.95 -7.70 -15.20
C THR A 239 -6.60 -8.12 -14.61
N GLU A 240 -5.47 -7.73 -15.20
CA GLU A 240 -4.14 -8.01 -14.64
C GLU A 240 -3.98 -7.43 -13.24
N VAL A 241 -4.54 -6.23 -13.01
CA VAL A 241 -4.45 -5.57 -11.71
C VAL A 241 -5.39 -6.22 -10.69
N LYS A 242 -6.61 -6.57 -11.08
CA LYS A 242 -7.53 -7.36 -10.22
C LYS A 242 -6.92 -8.71 -9.82
N ASN A 243 -6.28 -9.42 -10.75
CA ASN A 243 -5.57 -10.66 -10.42
C ASN A 243 -4.51 -10.47 -9.33
N ALA A 244 -3.79 -9.34 -9.33
CA ALA A 244 -2.81 -9.03 -8.30
C ALA A 244 -3.43 -8.72 -6.93
N MET A 245 -4.72 -8.38 -6.85
CA MET A 245 -5.40 -8.14 -5.57
C MET A 245 -5.63 -9.43 -4.78
N ILE A 246 -5.66 -10.59 -5.42
CA ILE A 246 -5.78 -11.89 -4.73
C ILE A 246 -4.58 -12.12 -3.79
N PRO A 247 -3.33 -12.11 -4.25
CA PRO A 247 -2.17 -12.21 -3.36
C PRO A 247 -2.02 -11.01 -2.41
N VAL A 248 -2.43 -9.79 -2.81
CA VAL A 248 -2.41 -8.63 -1.90
C VAL A 248 -3.34 -8.86 -0.71
N ALA A 249 -4.55 -9.35 -0.94
CA ALA A 249 -5.50 -9.67 0.13
C ALA A 249 -4.99 -10.81 1.05
N ASP A 250 -4.38 -11.86 0.48
CA ASP A 250 -3.77 -12.95 1.27
C ASP A 250 -2.61 -12.44 2.15
N MET A 251 -1.72 -11.64 1.59
CA MET A 251 -0.62 -11.05 2.36
C MET A 251 -1.14 -10.16 3.50
N LEU A 252 -2.19 -9.36 3.24
CA LEU A 252 -2.80 -8.50 4.25
C LEU A 252 -3.46 -9.34 5.35
N ASP A 253 -4.23 -10.38 5.00
CA ASP A 253 -4.84 -11.29 5.99
C ASP A 253 -3.77 -11.99 6.86
N ARG A 254 -2.69 -12.47 6.26
CA ARG A 254 -1.55 -13.06 7.00
C ARG A 254 -0.94 -12.08 7.98
N LEU A 255 -0.67 -10.85 7.55
CA LEU A 255 -0.14 -9.79 8.41
C LEU A 255 -1.09 -9.51 9.57
N LEU A 256 -2.38 -9.34 9.28
CA LEU A 256 -3.40 -8.99 10.28
C LEU A 256 -3.74 -10.16 11.22
N ARG A 257 -3.41 -11.40 10.86
CA ARG A 257 -3.41 -12.56 11.78
C ARG A 257 -2.12 -12.71 12.58
N GLY A 258 -1.17 -11.78 12.44
CA GLY A 258 0.10 -11.80 13.14
C GLY A 258 1.13 -12.79 12.57
N GLU A 259 0.95 -13.26 11.33
CA GLU A 259 1.92 -14.13 10.66
C GLU A 259 3.17 -13.32 10.28
N LYS A 260 4.33 -13.89 10.55
CA LYS A 260 5.64 -13.27 10.27
C LYS A 260 6.48 -14.17 9.37
N ALA A 261 6.69 -13.75 8.13
CA ALA A 261 7.42 -14.52 7.10
C ALA A 261 8.87 -14.86 7.47
N TYR A 262 9.41 -14.27 8.53
CA TYR A 262 10.81 -14.45 8.96
C TYR A 262 11.01 -15.36 10.17
N THR A 263 9.93 -15.92 10.70
CA THR A 263 9.97 -16.85 11.85
C THR A 263 9.95 -18.33 11.44
N GLN A 264 9.86 -18.62 10.13
CA GLN A 264 9.85 -19.99 9.61
C GLN A 264 11.22 -20.46 9.11
#